data_efea347f62cff499fabce519fafaecff
#
_entry.id   efea347f62cff499fabce519fafaecff
#
_cell.length_a   1.000
_cell.length_b   1.000
_cell.length_c   1.000
_cell.angle_alpha   90.00
_cell.angle_beta   90.00
_cell.angle_gamma   90.00
#
_symmetry.space_group_name_H-M   'P 1'
#
loop_
_entity.id
_entity.type
_entity.pdbx_description
1 polymer ?
#
loop_
_entity_poly.entity_id
_entity_poly.type
_entity_poly.pdbx_seq_one_letter_code
_entity_poly.pdbx_strand_id
1 'polypeptide(L)'
;MEQNKNIKRGRVLASAGEYGPVWRITEGLFRLERMGHDGLSLVQLGLPGDLLGVEALCAEPYAYTITAITTGQAELVDANHELSRFGVVAKAYLQQQRRTHDMMKLRGGPVADRLAHFLKLLSRNADGSVRPLERRDLPVLREIAAILDTATETVCRELNAFLPARVYQRPVREGWGGEVELAMAA
;
A
#
# COMPACT_ATOMS: atom_id res chain seq x y z
N MET A 1 8.98 -20.05 -16.21
CA MET A 1 9.09 -18.95 -15.23
C MET A 1 7.68 -18.73 -14.65
N GLU A 2 7.54 -18.68 -13.34
CA GLU A 2 6.26 -18.33 -12.72
C GLU A 2 5.81 -16.96 -13.22
N GLN A 3 4.66 -16.92 -13.89
CA GLN A 3 4.10 -15.68 -14.43
C GLN A 3 3.64 -14.73 -13.33
N ASN A 4 3.29 -15.25 -12.16
CA ASN A 4 2.80 -14.49 -11.00
C ASN A 4 3.71 -14.70 -9.80
N LYS A 5 4.06 -13.63 -9.11
CA LYS A 5 4.87 -13.63 -7.89
C LYS A 5 4.06 -13.10 -6.72
N ASN A 6 3.94 -13.91 -5.67
CA ASN A 6 3.38 -13.49 -4.38
C ASN A 6 4.48 -12.86 -3.52
N ILE A 7 4.27 -11.65 -3.06
CA ILE A 7 5.24 -10.90 -2.26
C ILE A 7 4.63 -10.62 -0.89
N LYS A 8 5.23 -11.23 0.15
CA LYS A 8 4.83 -10.98 1.54
C LYS A 8 5.23 -9.56 1.95
N ARG A 9 4.46 -8.97 2.85
CA ARG A 9 4.77 -7.68 3.45
C ARG A 9 6.22 -7.60 3.91
N GLY A 10 6.88 -6.48 3.63
CA GLY A 10 8.29 -6.21 3.97
C GLY A 10 9.30 -6.93 3.07
N ARG A 11 8.84 -7.73 2.07
CA ARG A 11 9.77 -8.39 1.13
C ARG A 11 10.02 -7.50 -0.08
N VAL A 12 11.25 -7.58 -0.57
CA VAL A 12 11.72 -6.88 -1.76
C VAL A 12 11.27 -7.67 -2.99
N LEU A 13 10.66 -6.98 -3.95
CA LEU A 13 10.34 -7.50 -5.28
C LEU A 13 11.54 -7.39 -6.21
N ALA A 14 12.22 -6.24 -6.18
CA ALA A 14 13.38 -5.90 -7.01
C ALA A 14 14.27 -4.90 -6.25
N SER A 15 15.60 -5.00 -6.42
CA SER A 15 16.58 -4.12 -5.77
C SER A 15 17.18 -3.14 -6.77
N ALA A 16 17.39 -1.91 -6.37
CA ALA A 16 18.09 -0.92 -7.19
C ALA A 16 19.49 -1.44 -7.61
N GLY A 17 19.85 -1.26 -8.87
CA GLY A 17 21.10 -1.75 -9.45
C GLY A 17 21.06 -3.19 -9.96
N GLU A 18 20.04 -3.98 -9.64
CA GLU A 18 19.86 -5.32 -10.21
C GLU A 18 19.15 -5.26 -11.56
N TYR A 19 19.41 -6.25 -12.40
CA TYR A 19 18.70 -6.46 -13.66
C TYR A 19 17.56 -7.45 -13.47
N GLY A 20 16.45 -7.24 -14.15
CA GLY A 20 15.30 -8.14 -14.07
C GLY A 20 14.20 -7.78 -15.06
N PRO A 21 13.05 -8.44 -14.98
CA PRO A 21 11.93 -8.21 -15.88
C PRO A 21 11.09 -7.01 -15.47
N VAL A 22 10.19 -6.60 -16.37
CA VAL A 22 9.11 -5.66 -16.04
C VAL A 22 7.99 -6.39 -15.30
N TRP A 23 7.51 -5.80 -14.24
CA TRP A 23 6.41 -6.30 -13.42
C TRP A 23 5.18 -5.43 -13.53
N ARG A 24 3.99 -6.03 -13.46
CA ARG A 24 2.72 -5.32 -13.23
C ARG A 24 2.19 -5.72 -11.87
N ILE A 25 1.89 -4.75 -11.02
CA ILE A 25 1.22 -5.00 -9.74
C ILE A 25 -0.23 -5.38 -10.02
N THR A 26 -0.66 -6.53 -9.51
CA THR A 26 -2.06 -6.97 -9.56
C THR A 26 -2.77 -6.72 -8.23
N GLU A 27 -2.05 -6.84 -7.11
CA GLU A 27 -2.56 -6.61 -5.77
C GLU A 27 -1.51 -6.00 -4.85
N GLY A 28 -1.96 -5.30 -3.81
CA GLY A 28 -1.13 -4.77 -2.74
C GLY A 28 -0.60 -3.37 -2.98
N LEU A 29 0.14 -2.89 -2.01
CA LEU A 29 0.80 -1.60 -1.98
C LEU A 29 2.31 -1.80 -1.88
N PHE A 30 3.05 -1.12 -2.72
CA PHE A 30 4.51 -1.17 -2.76
C PHE A 30 5.08 0.23 -2.57
N ARG A 31 6.28 0.29 -2.02
CA ARG A 31 7.09 1.50 -1.99
C ARG A 31 8.26 1.36 -2.94
N LEU A 32 8.52 2.41 -3.69
CA LEU A 32 9.69 2.57 -4.55
C LEU A 32 10.62 3.54 -3.84
N GLU A 33 11.78 3.03 -3.46
CA GLU A 33 12.77 3.77 -2.68
C GLU A 33 14.07 3.90 -3.43
N ARG A 34 14.75 5.01 -3.21
CA ARG A 34 16.08 5.27 -3.74
C ARG A 34 17.03 5.63 -2.59
N MET A 35 18.27 5.21 -2.71
CA MET A 35 19.32 5.62 -1.78
C MET A 35 19.51 7.14 -1.89
N GLY A 36 19.22 7.85 -0.83
CA GLY A 36 19.49 9.26 -0.63
C GLY A 36 20.66 9.46 0.31
N HIS A 37 20.86 10.70 0.76
CA HIS A 37 21.95 11.05 1.68
C HIS A 37 21.81 10.38 3.05
N ASP A 38 20.57 10.33 3.55
CA ASP A 38 20.24 9.81 4.89
C ASP A 38 19.68 8.38 4.86
N GLY A 39 19.92 7.63 3.79
CA GLY A 39 19.42 6.27 3.59
C GLY A 39 18.33 6.17 2.52
N LEU A 40 17.51 5.11 2.60
CA LEU A 40 16.43 4.90 1.63
C LEU A 40 15.32 5.93 1.81
N SER A 41 15.02 6.66 0.74
CA SER A 41 13.95 7.64 0.68
C SER A 41 12.81 7.16 -0.20
N LEU A 42 11.58 7.29 0.27
CA LEU A 42 10.38 7.00 -0.50
C LEU A 42 10.25 8.02 -1.65
N VAL A 43 10.30 7.53 -2.86
CA VAL A 43 10.13 8.32 -4.08
C VAL A 43 8.71 8.23 -4.59
N GLN A 44 8.13 7.03 -4.56
CA GLN A 44 6.84 6.75 -5.20
C GLN A 44 6.15 5.55 -4.55
N LEU A 45 4.82 5.50 -4.67
CA LEU A 45 4.03 4.32 -4.37
C LEU A 45 3.75 3.52 -5.66
N GLY A 46 3.77 2.20 -5.54
CA GLY A 46 3.29 1.27 -6.55
C GLY A 46 1.93 0.72 -6.13
N LEU A 47 0.94 0.82 -7.00
CA LEU A 47 -0.46 0.46 -6.77
C LEU A 47 -0.92 -0.57 -7.81
N PRO A 48 -2.03 -1.29 -7.59
CA PRO A 48 -2.57 -2.22 -8.59
C PRO A 48 -2.76 -1.56 -9.96
N GLY A 49 -2.29 -2.25 -11.00
CA GLY A 49 -2.23 -1.76 -12.39
C GLY A 49 -0.91 -1.07 -12.77
N ASP A 50 -0.05 -0.72 -11.81
CA ASP A 50 1.22 -0.06 -12.10
C ASP A 50 2.28 -1.02 -12.66
N LEU A 51 3.09 -0.47 -13.56
CA LEU A 51 4.28 -1.10 -14.14
C LEU A 51 5.51 -0.73 -13.33
N LEU A 52 6.36 -1.70 -13.03
CA LEU A 52 7.59 -1.54 -12.26
C LEU A 52 8.76 -2.14 -13.02
N GLY A 53 9.94 -1.52 -12.89
CA GLY A 53 11.16 -2.01 -13.55
C GLY A 53 11.13 -1.83 -15.06
N VAL A 54 10.50 -0.78 -15.55
CA VAL A 54 10.38 -0.48 -16.99
C VAL A 54 11.75 -0.20 -17.63
N GLU A 55 12.73 0.18 -16.83
CA GLU A 55 14.16 0.35 -17.20
C GLU A 55 14.71 -0.90 -17.90
N ALA A 56 14.23 -2.09 -17.53
CA ALA A 56 14.61 -3.36 -18.15
C ALA A 56 14.35 -3.41 -19.67
N LEU A 57 13.40 -2.64 -20.18
CA LEU A 57 13.13 -2.55 -21.63
C LEU A 57 14.26 -1.87 -22.39
N CYS A 58 15.08 -1.07 -21.69
CA CYS A 58 16.26 -0.38 -22.22
C CYS A 58 17.56 -1.08 -21.82
N ALA A 59 17.48 -2.30 -21.26
CA ALA A 59 18.62 -3.04 -20.71
C ALA A 59 19.35 -2.27 -19.58
N GLU A 60 18.62 -1.43 -18.87
CA GLU A 60 19.10 -0.69 -17.70
C GLU A 60 18.73 -1.42 -16.41
N PRO A 61 19.54 -1.30 -15.34
CA PRO A 61 19.21 -1.85 -14.04
C PRO A 61 18.06 -1.09 -13.40
N TYR A 62 17.37 -1.70 -12.44
CA TYR A 62 16.31 -1.06 -11.69
C TYR A 62 16.79 0.22 -11.00
N ALA A 63 16.05 1.31 -11.19
CA ALA A 63 16.35 2.60 -10.56
C ALA A 63 15.96 2.66 -9.09
N TYR A 64 15.07 1.75 -8.66
CA TYR A 64 14.47 1.75 -7.31
C TYR A 64 14.56 0.38 -6.67
N THR A 65 14.70 0.38 -5.34
CA THR A 65 14.35 -0.78 -4.53
C THR A 65 12.84 -0.78 -4.31
N ILE A 66 12.20 -1.90 -4.65
CA ILE A 66 10.73 -2.05 -4.64
C ILE A 66 10.37 -3.01 -3.52
N THR A 67 9.72 -2.51 -2.48
CA THR A 67 9.37 -3.28 -1.27
C THR A 67 7.86 -3.30 -1.06
N ALA A 68 7.30 -4.46 -0.72
CA ALA A 68 5.88 -4.62 -0.41
C ALA A 68 5.54 -4.00 0.96
N ILE A 69 4.68 -3.01 1.00
CA ILE A 69 4.13 -2.42 2.24
C ILE A 69 3.01 -3.32 2.79
N THR A 70 2.17 -3.85 1.93
CA THR A 70 1.19 -4.90 2.25
C THR A 70 1.56 -6.17 1.50
N THR A 71 1.01 -7.31 1.89
CA THR A 71 1.10 -8.51 1.04
C THR A 71 0.46 -8.19 -0.31
N GLY A 72 1.09 -8.58 -1.39
CA GLY A 72 0.66 -8.24 -2.74
C GLY A 72 1.11 -9.27 -3.77
N GLN A 73 0.70 -9.03 -5.01
CA GLN A 73 1.01 -9.85 -6.16
C GLN A 73 1.50 -8.99 -7.32
N ALA A 74 2.43 -9.53 -8.08
CA ALA A 74 2.91 -8.94 -9.33
C ALA A 74 3.03 -10.02 -10.40
N GLU A 75 2.70 -9.66 -11.63
CA GLU A 75 2.83 -10.51 -12.82
C GLU A 75 3.92 -10.01 -13.75
N LEU A 76 4.54 -10.94 -14.48
CA LEU A 76 5.49 -10.60 -15.53
C LEU A 76 4.79 -9.94 -16.70
N VAL A 77 5.40 -8.86 -17.21
CA VAL A 77 4.92 -8.18 -18.41
C VAL A 77 5.67 -8.71 -19.62
N ASP A 78 4.95 -9.29 -20.57
CA ASP A 78 5.52 -9.66 -21.87
C ASP A 78 5.69 -8.41 -22.74
N ALA A 79 6.95 -8.11 -23.04
CA ALA A 79 7.35 -6.98 -23.88
C ALA A 79 8.38 -7.43 -24.95
N ASN A 80 8.24 -8.66 -25.45
CA ASN A 80 9.20 -9.24 -26.40
C ASN A 80 9.09 -8.62 -27.80
N HIS A 81 7.92 -8.05 -28.18
CA HIS A 81 7.72 -7.39 -29.46
C HIS A 81 7.87 -5.86 -29.35
N GLU A 82 8.40 -5.23 -30.38
CA GLU A 82 8.65 -3.78 -30.41
C GLU A 82 7.39 -2.93 -30.14
N LEU A 83 6.26 -3.27 -30.76
CA LEU A 83 4.98 -2.59 -30.52
C LEU A 83 4.50 -2.75 -29.06
N SER A 84 4.73 -3.92 -28.46
CA SER A 84 4.42 -4.17 -27.05
C SER A 84 5.30 -3.30 -26.15
N ARG A 85 6.60 -3.19 -26.44
CA ARG A 85 7.55 -2.33 -25.71
C ARG A 85 7.13 -0.88 -25.74
N PHE A 86 6.81 -0.35 -26.92
CA PHE A 86 6.33 1.02 -27.06
C PHE A 86 5.08 1.27 -26.20
N GLY A 87 4.10 0.38 -26.26
CA GLY A 87 2.88 0.46 -25.45
C GLY A 87 3.15 0.43 -23.95
N VAL A 88 4.10 -0.41 -23.50
CA VAL A 88 4.51 -0.48 -22.08
C VAL A 88 5.19 0.83 -21.65
N VAL A 89 6.13 1.35 -22.44
CA VAL A 89 6.84 2.61 -22.14
C VAL A 89 5.87 3.79 -22.09
N ALA A 90 4.94 3.89 -23.05
CA ALA A 90 3.94 4.96 -23.08
C ALA A 90 3.03 4.91 -21.81
N LYS A 91 2.57 3.71 -21.43
CA LYS A 91 1.79 3.52 -20.19
C LYS A 91 2.58 3.90 -18.95
N ALA A 92 3.85 3.47 -18.87
CA ALA A 92 4.72 3.78 -17.75
C ALA A 92 4.99 5.29 -17.63
N TYR A 93 5.17 6.00 -18.73
CA TYR A 93 5.33 7.45 -18.74
C TYR A 93 4.10 8.17 -18.17
N LEU A 94 2.90 7.82 -18.63
CA LEU A 94 1.65 8.38 -18.12
C LEU A 94 1.40 8.00 -16.65
N GLN A 95 1.79 6.79 -16.25
CA GLN A 95 1.77 6.37 -14.86
C GLN A 95 2.71 7.23 -14.01
N GLN A 96 3.95 7.46 -14.46
CA GLN A 96 4.92 8.27 -13.74
C GLN A 96 4.39 9.68 -13.48
N GLN A 97 3.76 10.32 -14.46
CA GLN A 97 3.14 11.62 -14.28
C GLN A 97 2.05 11.60 -13.20
N ARG A 98 1.17 10.59 -13.24
CA ARG A 98 0.11 10.42 -12.21
C ARG A 98 0.70 10.20 -10.82
N ARG A 99 1.71 9.34 -10.68
CA ARG A 99 2.34 9.03 -9.39
C ARG A 99 3.11 10.21 -8.82
N THR A 100 3.75 11.01 -9.66
CA THR A 100 4.36 12.27 -9.25
C THR A 100 3.31 13.21 -8.65
N HIS A 101 2.17 13.37 -9.32
CA HIS A 101 1.07 14.18 -8.80
C HIS A 101 0.47 13.62 -7.50
N ASP A 102 0.32 12.29 -7.41
CA ASP A 102 -0.13 11.64 -6.18
C ASP A 102 0.83 11.91 -5.01
N MET A 103 2.15 11.78 -5.23
CA MET A 103 3.15 12.05 -4.20
C MET A 103 3.13 13.53 -3.73
N MET A 104 2.91 14.48 -4.64
CA MET A 104 2.73 15.89 -4.26
C MET A 104 1.53 16.05 -3.32
N LYS A 105 0.40 15.39 -3.61
CA LYS A 105 -0.81 15.43 -2.78
C LYS A 105 -0.65 14.69 -1.46
N LEU A 106 0.14 13.62 -1.43
CA LEU A 106 0.38 12.85 -0.21
C LEU A 106 1.30 13.58 0.79
N ARG A 107 2.07 14.57 0.32
CA ARG A 107 3.05 15.30 1.15
C ARG A 107 2.78 16.80 1.27
N GLY A 108 1.79 17.33 0.54
CA GLY A 108 1.44 18.75 0.57
C GLY A 108 0.07 19.01 1.20
N GLY A 109 -0.06 20.13 1.89
CA GLY A 109 -1.32 20.55 2.51
C GLY A 109 -1.66 19.89 3.86
N PRO A 110 -2.91 20.04 4.35
CA PRO A 110 -3.36 19.48 5.62
C PRO A 110 -3.28 17.95 5.67
N VAL A 111 -2.98 17.38 6.86
CA VAL A 111 -2.84 15.92 7.02
C VAL A 111 -4.14 15.18 6.69
N ALA A 112 -5.31 15.77 7.03
CA ALA A 112 -6.60 15.18 6.69
C ALA A 112 -6.78 14.99 5.18
N ASP A 113 -6.39 15.99 4.36
CA ASP A 113 -6.47 15.92 2.90
C ASP A 113 -5.49 14.90 2.32
N ARG A 114 -4.26 14.86 2.87
CA ARG A 114 -3.25 13.84 2.52
C ARG A 114 -3.76 12.43 2.79
N LEU A 115 -4.35 12.21 3.96
CA LEU A 115 -4.93 10.93 4.34
C LEU A 115 -6.14 10.57 3.46
N ALA A 116 -7.05 11.52 3.19
CA ALA A 116 -8.18 11.30 2.30
C ALA A 116 -7.71 10.88 0.89
N HIS A 117 -6.65 11.55 0.36
CA HIS A 117 -6.07 11.17 -0.93
C HIS A 117 -5.44 9.77 -0.88
N PHE A 118 -4.72 9.43 0.19
CA PHE A 118 -4.14 8.10 0.39
C PHE A 118 -5.21 7.00 0.41
N LEU A 119 -6.28 7.19 1.17
CA LEU A 119 -7.41 6.24 1.22
C LEU A 119 -8.07 6.08 -0.16
N LYS A 120 -8.22 7.19 -0.90
CA LYS A 120 -8.73 7.16 -2.27
C LYS A 120 -7.84 6.35 -3.22
N LEU A 121 -6.52 6.42 -3.07
CA LEU A 121 -5.59 5.61 -3.87
C LEU A 121 -5.74 4.13 -3.54
N LEU A 122 -5.84 3.76 -2.25
CA LEU A 122 -6.00 2.38 -1.81
C LEU A 122 -7.35 1.76 -2.17
N SER A 123 -8.39 2.58 -2.35
CA SER A 123 -9.72 2.11 -2.74
C SER A 123 -9.83 1.71 -4.21
N ARG A 124 -8.83 2.01 -5.05
CA ARG A 124 -8.85 1.71 -6.48
C ARG A 124 -8.26 0.34 -6.78
N ASN A 125 -8.96 -0.42 -7.59
CA ASN A 125 -8.47 -1.66 -8.18
C ASN A 125 -7.65 -1.39 -9.46
N ALA A 126 -7.00 -2.43 -9.98
CA ALA A 126 -6.22 -2.35 -11.21
C ALA A 126 -7.04 -1.95 -12.46
N ASP A 127 -8.32 -2.27 -12.49
CA ASP A 127 -9.28 -1.91 -13.54
C ASP A 127 -9.86 -0.49 -13.39
N GLY A 128 -9.48 0.23 -12.33
CA GLY A 128 -9.96 1.57 -12.01
C GLY A 128 -11.28 1.60 -11.24
N SER A 129 -11.90 0.45 -10.97
CA SER A 129 -13.08 0.37 -10.10
C SER A 129 -12.73 0.75 -8.66
N VAL A 130 -13.73 1.14 -7.89
CA VAL A 130 -13.56 1.56 -6.48
C VAL A 130 -14.15 0.49 -5.57
N ARG A 131 -13.37 0.05 -4.59
CA ARG A 131 -13.81 -0.86 -3.53
C ARG A 131 -13.92 -0.13 -2.18
N PRO A 132 -14.83 -0.55 -1.30
CA PRO A 132 -14.84 -0.05 0.07
C PRO A 132 -13.56 -0.48 0.78
N LEU A 133 -13.01 0.41 1.62
CA LEU A 133 -11.85 0.13 2.46
C LEU A 133 -12.29 -0.19 3.87
N GLU A 134 -11.67 -1.22 4.44
CA GLU A 134 -11.74 -1.51 5.87
C GLU A 134 -10.38 -1.26 6.53
N ARG A 135 -10.36 -1.09 7.86
CA ARG A 135 -9.09 -0.88 8.59
C ARG A 135 -8.08 -2.00 8.39
N ARG A 136 -8.54 -3.23 8.21
CA ARG A 136 -7.68 -4.40 7.95
C ARG A 136 -6.93 -4.32 6.61
N ASP A 137 -7.45 -3.54 5.66
CA ASP A 137 -6.85 -3.36 4.33
C ASP A 137 -5.71 -2.34 4.35
N LEU A 138 -5.61 -1.59 5.44
CA LEU A 138 -4.63 -0.52 5.55
C LEU A 138 -3.25 -1.03 6.00
N PRO A 139 -2.18 -0.38 5.57
CA PRO A 139 -0.87 -0.54 6.18
C PRO A 139 -0.90 -0.21 7.67
N VAL A 140 0.13 -0.60 8.42
CA VAL A 140 0.26 -0.16 9.81
C VAL A 140 0.43 1.36 9.88
N LEU A 141 -0.03 1.97 10.96
CA LEU A 141 -0.03 3.43 11.13
C LEU A 141 1.34 4.07 10.89
N ARG A 142 2.41 3.40 11.31
CA ARG A 142 3.80 3.87 11.08
C ARG A 142 4.14 3.99 9.59
N GLU A 143 3.71 3.05 8.76
CA GLU A 143 3.93 3.12 7.30
C GLU A 143 3.10 4.26 6.68
N ILE A 144 1.85 4.41 7.12
CA ILE A 144 1.00 5.53 6.66
C ILE A 144 1.65 6.87 7.06
N ALA A 145 2.13 6.99 8.29
CA ALA A 145 2.81 8.19 8.80
C ALA A 145 4.05 8.54 7.96
N ALA A 146 4.86 7.53 7.61
CA ALA A 146 6.04 7.71 6.76
C ALA A 146 5.67 8.13 5.32
N ILE A 147 4.60 7.58 4.75
CA ILE A 147 4.11 7.96 3.42
C ILE A 147 3.62 9.40 3.40
N LEU A 148 2.85 9.79 4.43
CA LEU A 148 2.23 11.11 4.55
C LEU A 148 3.16 12.16 5.15
N ASP A 149 4.38 11.79 5.52
CA ASP A 149 5.34 12.67 6.18
C ASP A 149 4.73 13.38 7.39
N THR A 150 4.29 12.59 8.38
CA THR A 150 3.62 13.09 9.59
C THR A 150 3.80 12.14 10.78
N ALA A 151 3.38 12.55 11.97
CA ALA A 151 3.43 11.71 13.16
C ALA A 151 2.34 10.62 13.16
N THR A 152 2.66 9.46 13.73
CA THR A 152 1.74 8.31 13.85
C THR A 152 0.47 8.67 14.63
N GLU A 153 0.59 9.50 15.67
CA GLU A 153 -0.51 9.97 16.50
C GLU A 153 -1.49 10.81 15.69
N THR A 154 -0.97 11.66 14.80
CA THR A 154 -1.78 12.47 13.89
C THR A 154 -2.54 11.58 12.92
N VAL A 155 -1.89 10.58 12.32
CA VAL A 155 -2.56 9.61 11.44
C VAL A 155 -3.66 8.87 12.21
N CYS A 156 -3.39 8.43 13.43
CA CYS A 156 -4.38 7.72 14.25
C CYS A 156 -5.63 8.58 14.50
N ARG A 157 -5.44 9.84 14.85
CA ARG A 157 -6.55 10.79 15.10
C ARG A 157 -7.36 11.03 13.83
N GLU A 158 -6.70 11.38 12.73
CA GLU A 158 -7.39 11.67 11.47
C GLU A 158 -8.09 10.42 10.90
N LEU A 159 -7.43 9.25 10.99
CA LEU A 159 -8.02 7.99 10.52
C LEU A 159 -9.31 7.62 11.26
N ASN A 160 -9.43 7.96 12.54
CA ASN A 160 -10.65 7.72 13.29
C ASN A 160 -11.85 8.54 12.78
N ALA A 161 -11.62 9.68 12.15
CA ALA A 161 -12.67 10.47 11.50
C ALA A 161 -13.15 9.82 10.18
N PHE A 162 -12.24 9.23 9.39
CA PHE A 162 -12.59 8.61 8.10
C PHE A 162 -13.08 7.17 8.25
N LEU A 163 -12.45 6.40 9.13
CA LEU A 163 -12.73 4.98 9.37
C LEU A 163 -12.76 4.74 10.88
N PRO A 164 -13.86 5.02 11.57
CA PRO A 164 -13.96 4.80 13.01
C PRO A 164 -13.67 3.33 13.35
N ALA A 165 -12.94 3.12 14.45
CA ALA A 165 -12.71 1.78 14.97
C ALA A 165 -14.08 1.15 15.32
N ARG A 166 -14.31 -0.10 14.91
CA ARG A 166 -15.48 -0.82 15.39
C ARG A 166 -15.38 -0.89 16.91
N VAL A 167 -16.31 -0.29 17.61
CA VAL A 167 -16.42 -0.44 19.07
C VAL A 167 -16.76 -1.92 19.31
N TYR A 168 -15.80 -2.68 19.80
CA TYR A 168 -16.05 -4.03 20.28
C TYR A 168 -16.89 -3.89 21.56
N GLN A 169 -18.20 -4.00 21.45
CA GLN A 169 -19.05 -4.18 22.62
C GLN A 169 -18.66 -5.54 23.21
N ARG A 170 -17.92 -5.53 24.31
CA ARG A 170 -17.76 -6.74 25.11
C ARG A 170 -19.17 -7.23 25.42
N PRO A 171 -19.50 -8.50 25.10
CA PRO A 171 -20.75 -9.07 25.58
C PRO A 171 -20.73 -8.90 27.10
N VAL A 172 -21.77 -8.24 27.63
CA VAL A 172 -22.00 -8.16 29.08
C VAL A 172 -22.06 -9.63 29.52
N ARG A 173 -21.08 -10.08 30.29
CA ARG A 173 -21.21 -11.35 31.00
C ARG A 173 -22.40 -11.15 31.90
N GLU A 174 -23.51 -11.77 31.57
CA GLU A 174 -24.62 -11.96 32.52
C GLU A 174 -24.01 -12.62 33.75
N GLY A 175 -24.06 -11.89 34.86
CA GLY A 175 -23.53 -12.36 36.12
C GLY A 175 -24.25 -13.64 36.50
N TRP A 176 -23.49 -14.61 36.91
CA TRP A 176 -24.02 -15.76 37.67
C TRP A 176 -24.68 -15.18 38.93
N GLY A 177 -25.99 -14.95 38.89
CA GLY A 177 -26.84 -14.78 40.05
C GLY A 177 -27.03 -16.12 40.71
N GLY A 178 -26.07 -16.55 41.51
CA GLY A 178 -26.27 -17.63 42.46
C GLY A 178 -27.10 -17.05 43.63
N GLU A 179 -28.36 -17.33 43.69
CA GLU A 179 -29.18 -17.16 44.91
C GLU A 179 -28.55 -18.03 46.02
N VAL A 180 -28.00 -17.38 47.03
CA VAL A 180 -27.64 -18.03 48.30
C VAL A 180 -28.91 -17.95 49.15
N GLU A 181 -29.68 -19.04 49.16
CA GLU A 181 -30.79 -19.25 50.07
C GLU A 181 -30.25 -19.44 51.49
N LEU A 182 -30.35 -18.41 52.32
CA LEU A 182 -30.04 -18.44 53.74
C LEU A 182 -31.21 -19.18 54.46
N ALA A 183 -31.04 -20.50 54.66
CA ALA A 183 -31.87 -21.27 55.60
C ALA A 183 -31.57 -20.81 57.02
N MET A 184 -32.43 -20.00 57.60
CA MET A 184 -32.48 -19.81 59.07
C MET A 184 -33.23 -20.98 59.67
N ALA A 185 -32.50 -21.84 60.37
CA ALA A 185 -33.08 -22.84 61.30
C ALA A 185 -33.25 -22.22 62.69
N ALA A 186 -34.41 -22.40 63.23
CA ALA A 186 -34.85 -22.03 64.59
C ALA A 186 -34.09 -22.75 65.72
#